data_c6c529c0c914dfb9623196c831f3a325
#
_entry.id   c6c529c0c914dfb9623196c831f3a325
#
_cell.length_a   1.000
_cell.length_b   1.000
_cell.length_c   1.000
_cell.angle_alpha   90.00
_cell.angle_beta   90.00
_cell.angle_gamma   90.00
#
_symmetry.space_group_name_H-M   'P 1'
#
loop_
_entity.id
_entity.type
_entity.pdbx_description
1 polymer ?
#
loop_
_entity_poly.entity_id
_entity_poly.type
_entity_poly.pdbx_seq_one_letter_code
_entity_poly.pdbx_strand_id
1 'polypeptide(L)'
;MSEEEPFEFIDQFGEVRRCGSWKVPENFVSSFNTFEGEFPLWTDAQILQALKDPGRRVTRKVLGPEWIPNQGPYSSCNGFAAANAYSRARYFGGKRDGKIFSGSYVYAWVNGGRDAGSALEDSLKEQGIHGNVLLSKCGPSMIYRSQTQKFDTEAAQEKAVNAYAVQTMQGLKTAGAAGFMLIVAIQVGRTWERLDSRGVSGVDSGGGNHAVCCDDYLLLPDGTPVFDCVMDWGTSHGVNGKTYLTEAHFAQTIGRHQFYAIPTGQAGYSP
;
A
#
# COMPACT_ATOMS: atom_id res chain seq x y z
N MET A 1 -15.31 -13.90 4.65
CA MET A 1 -14.08 -13.98 3.82
C MET A 1 -13.48 -15.36 4.02
N SER A 2 -13.10 -16.06 2.96
CA SER A 2 -12.41 -17.34 3.09
C SER A 2 -10.97 -17.05 3.49
N GLU A 3 -10.50 -17.66 4.58
CA GLU A 3 -9.09 -17.66 4.93
C GLU A 3 -8.35 -18.46 3.83
N GLU A 4 -7.56 -17.78 3.01
CA GLU A 4 -6.64 -18.46 2.11
C GLU A 4 -5.32 -18.67 2.86
N GLU A 5 -4.69 -19.82 2.65
CA GLU A 5 -3.34 -20.06 3.16
C GLU A 5 -2.39 -18.98 2.62
N PRO A 6 -1.55 -18.38 3.46
CA PRO A 6 -0.57 -17.40 2.99
C PRO A 6 0.33 -18.01 1.93
N PHE A 7 0.54 -17.28 0.84
CA PHE A 7 1.49 -17.69 -0.18
C PHE A 7 2.92 -17.38 0.29
N GLU A 8 3.78 -18.39 0.28
CA GLU A 8 5.19 -18.27 0.62
C GLU A 8 6.09 -18.52 -0.58
N PHE A 9 7.15 -17.75 -0.66
CA PHE A 9 8.24 -18.01 -1.59
C PHE A 9 9.58 -17.58 -0.99
N ILE A 10 10.67 -18.13 -1.54
CA ILE A 10 12.03 -17.72 -1.19
C ILE A 10 12.49 -16.76 -2.28
N ASP A 11 12.86 -15.55 -1.89
CA ASP A 11 13.35 -14.53 -2.80
C ASP A 11 14.78 -14.82 -3.29
N GLN A 12 15.25 -14.01 -4.24
CA GLN A 12 16.61 -14.14 -4.82
C GLN A 12 17.75 -13.97 -3.80
N PHE A 13 17.43 -13.48 -2.58
CA PHE A 13 18.38 -13.32 -1.47
C PHE A 13 18.30 -14.45 -0.46
N GLY A 14 17.44 -15.46 -0.68
CA GLY A 14 17.21 -16.57 0.23
C GLY A 14 16.27 -16.27 1.39
N GLU A 15 15.59 -15.12 1.38
CA GLU A 15 14.66 -14.70 2.42
C GLU A 15 13.25 -15.26 2.16
N VAL A 16 12.60 -15.75 3.21
CA VAL A 16 11.20 -16.18 3.14
C VAL A 16 10.30 -14.95 3.09
N ARG A 17 9.46 -14.88 2.05
CA ARG A 17 8.46 -13.83 1.87
C ARG A 17 7.07 -14.42 1.96
N ARG A 18 6.20 -13.74 2.68
CA ARG A 18 4.79 -14.13 2.84
C ARG A 18 3.86 -13.07 2.31
N CYS A 19 2.83 -13.53 1.61
CA CYS A 19 1.76 -12.73 1.06
C CYS A 19 0.45 -13.17 1.71
N GLY A 20 -0.20 -12.29 2.46
CA GLY A 20 -1.36 -12.63 3.26
C GLY A 20 -2.58 -11.72 3.06
N SER A 21 -2.72 -11.12 1.87
CA SER A 21 -3.91 -10.33 1.55
C SER A 21 -5.04 -11.24 1.05
N TRP A 22 -6.18 -11.23 1.74
CA TRP A 22 -7.31 -12.07 1.38
C TRP A 22 -8.11 -11.48 0.22
N LYS A 23 -8.62 -12.36 -0.65
CA LYS A 23 -9.59 -12.00 -1.68
C LYS A 23 -10.92 -11.64 -1.03
N VAL A 24 -11.62 -10.70 -1.64
CA VAL A 24 -12.98 -10.36 -1.23
C VAL A 24 -14.01 -11.19 -1.99
N PRO A 25 -15.19 -11.46 -1.38
CA PRO A 25 -16.32 -12.07 -2.10
C PRO A 25 -16.73 -11.24 -3.32
N GLU A 26 -17.30 -11.88 -4.35
CA GLU A 26 -17.74 -11.20 -5.57
C GLU A 26 -18.76 -10.07 -5.33
N ASN A 27 -19.57 -10.19 -4.28
CA ASN A 27 -20.56 -9.20 -3.88
C ASN A 27 -20.07 -8.31 -2.73
N PHE A 28 -18.78 -8.21 -2.50
CA PHE A 28 -18.22 -7.37 -1.46
C PHE A 28 -18.51 -5.89 -1.74
N VAL A 29 -19.06 -5.21 -0.74
CA VAL A 29 -19.28 -3.76 -0.75
C VAL A 29 -18.43 -3.17 0.35
N SER A 30 -17.54 -2.25 0.00
CA SER A 30 -16.72 -1.54 0.97
C SER A 30 -17.60 -0.67 1.88
N SER A 31 -17.20 -0.57 3.15
CA SER A 31 -17.81 0.38 4.09
C SER A 31 -17.27 1.80 3.94
N PHE A 32 -16.20 1.98 3.17
CA PHE A 32 -15.69 3.30 2.82
C PHE A 32 -16.44 3.87 1.62
N ASN A 33 -16.58 5.21 1.57
CA ASN A 33 -17.06 5.88 0.38
C ASN A 33 -16.15 5.55 -0.81
N THR A 34 -16.73 5.51 -2.00
CA THR A 34 -15.96 5.25 -3.21
C THR A 34 -15.25 6.53 -3.68
N PHE A 35 -14.04 6.39 -4.18
CA PHE A 35 -13.30 7.51 -4.77
C PHE A 35 -14.09 8.13 -5.93
N GLU A 36 -14.66 7.30 -6.77
CA GLU A 36 -15.46 7.70 -7.93
C GLU A 36 -16.76 8.44 -7.56
N GLY A 37 -17.29 8.20 -6.35
CA GLY A 37 -18.46 8.90 -5.83
C GLY A 37 -18.15 10.27 -5.22
N GLU A 38 -16.93 10.45 -4.72
CA GLU A 38 -16.52 11.66 -4.03
C GLU A 38 -15.73 12.63 -4.93
N PHE A 39 -15.06 12.12 -5.96
CA PHE A 39 -14.15 12.90 -6.80
C PHE A 39 -14.45 12.70 -8.29
N PRO A 40 -14.44 13.77 -9.10
CA PRO A 40 -14.57 13.65 -10.55
C PRO A 40 -13.36 12.91 -11.13
N LEU A 41 -13.62 11.97 -12.04
CA LEU A 41 -12.54 11.24 -12.73
C LEU A 41 -11.90 12.12 -13.81
N TRP A 42 -10.58 12.10 -13.84
CA TRP A 42 -9.83 12.77 -14.89
C TRP A 42 -9.78 11.92 -16.16
N THR A 43 -9.76 12.58 -17.30
CA THR A 43 -9.46 11.94 -18.59
C THR A 43 -7.98 11.55 -18.66
N ASP A 44 -7.61 10.63 -19.54
CA ASP A 44 -6.21 10.24 -19.74
C ASP A 44 -5.34 11.44 -20.14
N ALA A 45 -5.89 12.39 -20.89
CA ALA A 45 -5.19 13.63 -21.26
C ALA A 45 -4.87 14.51 -20.03
N GLN A 46 -5.83 14.67 -19.11
CA GLN A 46 -5.63 15.41 -17.85
C GLN A 46 -4.62 14.71 -16.94
N ILE A 47 -4.72 13.38 -16.84
CA ILE A 47 -3.76 12.57 -16.09
C ILE A 47 -2.35 12.77 -16.66
N LEU A 48 -2.18 12.60 -17.98
CA LEU A 48 -0.89 12.75 -18.62
C LEU A 48 -0.32 14.16 -18.44
N GLN A 49 -1.16 15.19 -18.49
CA GLN A 49 -0.75 16.57 -18.21
C GLN A 49 -0.24 16.72 -16.77
N ALA A 50 -0.96 16.18 -15.79
CA ALA A 50 -0.55 16.21 -14.40
C ALA A 50 0.76 15.44 -14.14
N LEU A 51 0.96 14.29 -14.81
CA LEU A 51 2.21 13.53 -14.70
C LEU A 51 3.42 14.23 -15.32
N LYS A 52 3.21 15.14 -16.27
CA LYS A 52 4.26 15.94 -16.91
C LYS A 52 4.59 17.24 -16.16
N ASP A 53 3.81 17.60 -15.15
CA ASP A 53 4.06 18.81 -14.38
C ASP A 53 5.42 18.72 -13.66
N PRO A 54 6.39 19.61 -13.95
CA PRO A 54 7.70 19.61 -13.31
C PRO A 54 7.64 19.97 -11.82
N GLY A 55 6.58 20.64 -11.37
CA GLY A 55 6.30 20.97 -9.97
C GLY A 55 5.72 19.80 -9.17
N ARG A 56 5.36 18.72 -9.86
CA ARG A 56 4.78 17.56 -9.21
C ARG A 56 5.73 16.90 -8.22
N ARG A 57 5.19 16.55 -7.07
CA ARG A 57 5.90 15.75 -6.07
C ARG A 57 6.35 14.41 -6.66
N VAL A 58 7.58 14.03 -6.40
CA VAL A 58 8.11 12.68 -6.63
C VAL A 58 8.64 12.15 -5.30
N THR A 59 7.93 11.21 -4.73
CA THR A 59 8.16 10.72 -3.36
C THR A 59 9.56 10.15 -3.17
N ARG A 60 10.10 9.39 -4.14
CA ARG A 60 11.48 8.86 -4.10
C ARG A 60 12.55 9.94 -3.93
N LYS A 61 12.30 11.17 -4.34
CA LYS A 61 13.25 12.29 -4.20
C LYS A 61 13.22 12.93 -2.81
N VAL A 62 12.20 12.61 -2.01
CA VAL A 62 11.94 13.24 -0.70
C VAL A 62 12.15 12.28 0.46
N LEU A 63 11.72 11.02 0.28
CA LEU A 63 11.76 10.01 1.33
C LEU A 63 12.95 9.06 1.10
N GLY A 64 13.80 8.93 2.12
CA GLY A 64 14.97 8.07 2.10
C GLY A 64 14.66 6.58 2.40
N PRO A 65 15.70 5.75 2.49
CA PRO A 65 15.58 4.31 2.71
C PRO A 65 14.94 3.95 4.08
N GLU A 66 14.99 4.84 5.06
CA GLU A 66 14.35 4.65 6.36
C GLU A 66 12.84 4.54 6.27
N TRP A 67 12.24 5.02 5.15
CA TRP A 67 10.81 4.91 4.86
C TRP A 67 10.43 3.58 4.21
N ILE A 68 11.37 2.68 4.02
CA ILE A 68 11.13 1.36 3.42
C ILE A 68 11.16 0.30 4.54
N PRO A 69 10.00 -0.11 5.06
CA PRO A 69 9.95 -1.10 6.11
C PRO A 69 10.20 -2.51 5.57
N ASN A 70 10.44 -3.43 6.49
CA ASN A 70 10.48 -4.86 6.20
C ASN A 70 9.50 -5.57 7.14
N GLN A 71 8.46 -6.19 6.57
CA GLN A 71 7.47 -6.94 7.34
C GLN A 71 8.03 -8.26 7.91
N GLY A 72 9.23 -8.66 7.49
CA GLY A 72 9.80 -9.97 7.84
C GLY A 72 9.04 -11.14 7.22
N PRO A 73 9.14 -12.34 7.81
CA PRO A 73 8.52 -13.56 7.30
C PRO A 73 7.04 -13.71 7.73
N TYR A 74 6.33 -12.60 7.92
CA TYR A 74 4.95 -12.60 8.42
C TYR A 74 3.95 -12.23 7.32
N SER A 75 2.71 -12.70 7.45
CA SER A 75 1.61 -12.44 6.52
C SER A 75 0.96 -11.06 6.73
N SER A 76 1.75 -10.08 7.18
CA SER A 76 1.31 -8.77 7.68
C SER A 76 1.26 -7.65 6.63
N CYS A 77 1.32 -7.98 5.35
CA CYS A 77 1.38 -7.01 4.25
C CYS A 77 0.26 -5.95 4.29
N ASN A 78 -0.97 -6.33 4.65
CA ASN A 78 -2.09 -5.38 4.74
C ASN A 78 -1.86 -4.32 5.83
N GLY A 79 -1.36 -4.74 6.99
CA GLY A 79 -1.01 -3.82 8.07
C GLY A 79 0.13 -2.88 7.67
N PHE A 80 1.15 -3.41 6.98
CA PHE A 80 2.28 -2.60 6.51
C PHE A 80 1.87 -1.64 5.41
N ALA A 81 1.09 -2.06 4.43
CA ALA A 81 0.57 -1.18 3.38
C ALA A 81 -0.27 -0.03 3.97
N ALA A 82 -1.16 -0.32 4.93
CA ALA A 82 -1.97 0.68 5.62
C ALA A 82 -1.10 1.67 6.42
N ALA A 83 -0.17 1.17 7.25
CA ALA A 83 0.71 1.99 8.07
C ALA A 83 1.65 2.86 7.20
N ASN A 84 2.15 2.33 6.08
CA ASN A 84 2.98 3.05 5.12
C ASN A 84 2.22 4.18 4.44
N ALA A 85 1.01 3.90 3.95
CA ALA A 85 0.19 4.92 3.31
C ALA A 85 -0.14 6.06 4.29
N TYR A 86 -0.50 5.73 5.53
CA TYR A 86 -0.76 6.73 6.57
C TYR A 86 0.49 7.55 6.92
N SER A 87 1.64 6.91 7.12
CA SER A 87 2.89 7.60 7.43
C SER A 87 3.24 8.64 6.38
N ARG A 88 3.12 8.27 5.10
CA ARG A 88 3.38 9.14 3.95
C ARG A 88 2.33 10.20 3.77
N ALA A 89 1.04 9.84 3.87
CA ALA A 89 -0.06 10.80 3.78
C ALA A 89 0.07 11.88 4.85
N ARG A 90 0.41 11.49 6.07
CA ARG A 90 0.65 12.40 7.18
C ARG A 90 1.85 13.33 6.94
N TYR A 91 2.97 12.78 6.46
CA TYR A 91 4.16 13.56 6.15
C TYR A 91 3.88 14.60 5.05
N PHE A 92 3.27 14.19 3.95
CA PHE A 92 2.93 15.09 2.84
C PHE A 92 1.74 15.99 3.16
N GLY A 93 0.91 15.64 4.14
CA GLY A 93 -0.15 16.47 4.71
C GLY A 93 0.34 17.58 5.64
N GLY A 94 1.65 17.76 5.76
CA GLY A 94 2.28 18.87 6.49
C GLY A 94 2.90 18.49 7.84
N LYS A 95 2.68 17.28 8.35
CA LYS A 95 3.31 16.81 9.60
C LYS A 95 4.67 16.15 9.31
N ARG A 96 5.64 16.95 8.92
CA ARG A 96 7.00 16.50 8.50
C ARG A 96 7.91 16.10 9.66
N ASP A 97 7.39 15.34 10.62
CA ASP A 97 8.12 14.91 11.81
C ASP A 97 8.86 13.57 11.65
N GLY A 98 8.86 12.98 10.45
CA GLY A 98 9.58 11.75 10.14
C GLY A 98 9.01 10.49 10.81
N LYS A 99 7.80 10.53 11.36
CA LYS A 99 7.18 9.37 11.99
C LYS A 99 6.81 8.30 10.98
N ILE A 100 7.33 7.10 11.21
CA ILE A 100 7.02 5.89 10.45
C ILE A 100 6.27 4.95 11.38
N PHE A 101 5.09 4.49 10.97
CA PHE A 101 4.24 3.67 11.81
C PHE A 101 4.37 2.18 11.50
N SER A 102 4.03 1.38 12.51
CA SER A 102 4.16 -0.06 12.50
C SER A 102 2.98 -0.75 11.83
N GLY A 103 3.26 -1.48 10.76
CA GLY A 103 2.27 -2.39 10.15
C GLY A 103 1.92 -3.57 11.06
N SER A 104 2.86 -4.03 11.88
CA SER A 104 2.61 -5.12 12.84
C SER A 104 1.59 -4.75 13.91
N TYR A 105 1.59 -3.50 14.37
CA TYR A 105 0.56 -3.04 15.32
C TYR A 105 -0.83 -3.11 14.70
N VAL A 106 -0.98 -2.63 13.46
CA VAL A 106 -2.26 -2.70 12.72
C VAL A 106 -2.64 -4.16 12.48
N TYR A 107 -1.71 -4.98 12.02
CA TYR A 107 -1.94 -6.39 11.74
C TYR A 107 -2.37 -7.19 12.99
N ALA A 108 -1.82 -6.87 14.16
CA ALA A 108 -2.19 -7.52 15.42
C ALA A 108 -3.67 -7.38 15.79
N TRP A 109 -4.37 -6.37 15.27
CA TRP A 109 -5.81 -6.21 15.46
C TRP A 109 -6.65 -7.09 14.53
N VAL A 110 -6.13 -7.44 13.34
CA VAL A 110 -6.92 -8.06 12.26
C VAL A 110 -6.56 -9.53 11.99
N ASN A 111 -5.47 -10.04 12.56
CA ASN A 111 -4.98 -11.40 12.24
C ASN A 111 -5.71 -12.54 12.99
N GLY A 112 -6.71 -12.22 13.82
CA GLY A 112 -7.46 -13.22 14.59
C GLY A 112 -6.60 -14.06 15.55
N GLY A 113 -5.41 -13.58 15.95
CA GLY A 113 -4.47 -14.29 16.82
C GLY A 113 -3.60 -15.33 16.10
N ARG A 114 -3.62 -15.35 14.77
CA ARG A 114 -2.84 -16.26 13.91
C ARG A 114 -2.13 -15.47 12.81
N ASP A 115 -1.01 -15.98 12.32
CA ASP A 115 -0.30 -15.39 11.16
C ASP A 115 -0.82 -15.98 9.84
N ALA A 116 -2.09 -15.70 9.52
CA ALA A 116 -2.80 -16.23 8.36
C ALA A 116 -3.23 -15.16 7.35
N GLY A 117 -2.68 -13.94 7.45
CA GLY A 117 -3.10 -12.82 6.63
C GLY A 117 -4.34 -12.10 7.17
N SER A 118 -4.92 -11.22 6.36
CA SER A 118 -6.11 -10.42 6.72
C SER A 118 -6.77 -9.80 5.48
N ALA A 119 -7.91 -9.14 5.66
CA ALA A 119 -8.48 -8.26 4.66
C ALA A 119 -7.87 -6.85 4.78
N LEU A 120 -7.65 -6.19 3.67
CA LEU A 120 -7.06 -4.85 3.64
C LEU A 120 -8.00 -3.82 4.28
N GLU A 121 -9.30 -3.93 4.03
CA GLU A 121 -10.31 -3.03 4.63
C GLU A 121 -10.31 -3.09 6.15
N ASP A 122 -10.17 -4.29 6.73
CA ASP A 122 -10.13 -4.44 8.18
C ASP A 122 -8.90 -3.73 8.76
N SER A 123 -7.74 -3.82 8.09
CA SER A 123 -6.54 -3.08 8.51
C SER A 123 -6.76 -1.56 8.53
N LEU A 124 -7.46 -1.01 7.55
CA LEU A 124 -7.78 0.42 7.51
C LEU A 124 -8.79 0.83 8.58
N LYS A 125 -9.82 0.01 8.83
CA LYS A 125 -10.81 0.24 9.88
C LYS A 125 -10.16 0.25 11.26
N GLU A 126 -9.39 -0.78 11.57
CA GLU A 126 -8.75 -0.90 12.88
C GLU A 126 -7.71 0.20 13.10
N GLN A 127 -6.99 0.61 12.05
CA GLN A 127 -6.10 1.76 12.09
C GLN A 127 -6.84 3.06 12.41
N GLY A 128 -8.03 3.26 11.87
CA GLY A 128 -8.91 4.40 12.19
C GLY A 128 -9.46 4.37 13.62
N ILE A 129 -9.77 3.18 14.13
CA ILE A 129 -10.34 2.99 15.48
C ILE A 129 -9.25 3.08 16.55
N HIS A 130 -8.18 2.33 16.40
CA HIS A 130 -7.15 2.10 17.42
C HIS A 130 -5.92 2.98 17.26
N GLY A 131 -5.69 3.54 16.07
CA GLY A 131 -4.57 4.42 15.79
C GLY A 131 -3.29 3.67 15.42
N ASN A 132 -2.15 4.35 15.61
CA ASN A 132 -0.86 3.92 15.09
C ASN A 132 0.26 4.06 16.12
N VAL A 133 1.20 3.12 16.10
CA VAL A 133 2.41 3.12 16.93
C VAL A 133 3.64 3.22 16.03
N LEU A 134 4.68 3.90 16.50
CA LEU A 134 5.94 4.01 15.75
C LEU A 134 6.55 2.63 15.49
N LEU A 135 7.08 2.44 14.29
CA LEU A 135 7.79 1.21 13.87
C LEU A 135 8.98 0.90 14.79
N SER A 136 9.65 1.94 15.30
CA SER A 136 10.77 1.79 16.25
C SER A 136 10.37 1.21 17.61
N LYS A 137 9.07 1.27 17.97
CA LYS A 137 8.55 0.71 19.23
C LYS A 137 7.91 -0.66 19.04
N CYS A 138 7.22 -0.85 17.93
CA CYS A 138 6.51 -2.07 17.57
C CYS A 138 7.09 -2.61 16.26
N GLY A 139 8.13 -3.43 16.37
CA GLY A 139 8.85 -3.99 15.23
C GLY A 139 8.09 -5.11 14.52
N PRO A 140 8.62 -5.61 13.40
CA PRO A 140 7.93 -6.57 12.52
C PRO A 140 7.49 -7.87 13.18
N SER A 141 8.21 -8.35 14.20
CA SER A 141 7.89 -9.59 14.91
C SER A 141 6.76 -9.48 15.94
N MET A 142 6.27 -8.27 16.23
CA MET A 142 5.20 -8.04 17.22
C MET A 142 3.82 -8.11 16.56
N ILE A 143 3.44 -9.29 16.07
CA ILE A 143 2.22 -9.46 15.29
C ILE A 143 0.98 -9.89 16.11
N TYR A 144 1.11 -10.10 17.42
CA TYR A 144 0.01 -10.54 18.27
C TYR A 144 -0.43 -9.48 19.28
N ARG A 145 -1.72 -9.44 19.62
CA ARG A 145 -2.28 -8.47 20.57
C ARG A 145 -1.61 -8.53 21.95
N SER A 146 -1.24 -9.72 22.42
CA SER A 146 -0.49 -9.90 23.67
C SER A 146 0.84 -9.15 23.72
N GLN A 147 1.45 -8.87 22.56
CA GLN A 147 2.71 -8.13 22.41
C GLN A 147 2.47 -6.63 22.25
N THR A 148 1.35 -6.22 21.64
CA THR A 148 1.09 -4.86 21.16
C THR A 148 0.15 -4.04 22.04
N GLN A 149 -0.71 -4.67 22.85
CA GLN A 149 -1.72 -3.99 23.69
C GLN A 149 -1.14 -2.91 24.63
N LYS A 150 0.12 -3.05 25.04
CA LYS A 150 0.80 -2.07 25.88
C LYS A 150 0.98 -0.70 25.22
N PHE A 151 0.77 -0.60 23.92
CA PHE A 151 0.90 0.63 23.13
C PHE A 151 -0.44 1.31 22.84
N ASP A 152 -1.58 0.74 23.25
CA ASP A 152 -2.91 1.22 22.83
C ASP A 152 -3.18 2.67 23.21
N THR A 153 -2.77 3.09 24.39
CA THR A 153 -2.94 4.49 24.85
C THR A 153 -2.16 5.49 23.99
N GLU A 154 -0.95 5.12 23.58
CA GLU A 154 -0.15 5.95 22.68
C GLU A 154 -0.72 5.94 21.26
N ALA A 155 -1.10 4.77 20.77
CA ALA A 155 -1.65 4.60 19.42
C ALA A 155 -2.91 5.44 19.20
N ALA A 156 -3.79 5.54 20.19
CA ALA A 156 -5.03 6.29 20.11
C ALA A 156 -4.85 7.80 19.83
N GLN A 157 -3.64 8.33 19.99
CA GLN A 157 -3.29 9.73 19.69
C GLN A 157 -2.95 9.96 18.21
N GLU A 158 -2.69 8.89 17.45
CA GLU A 158 -2.27 8.94 16.03
C GLU A 158 -3.24 8.13 15.16
N LYS A 159 -4.51 8.54 15.14
CA LYS A 159 -5.54 7.88 14.33
C LYS A 159 -5.39 8.23 12.86
N ALA A 160 -5.63 7.24 12.00
CA ALA A 160 -5.66 7.44 10.56
C ALA A 160 -6.85 8.31 10.13
N VAL A 161 -6.67 9.02 9.04
CA VAL A 161 -7.71 9.81 8.39
C VAL A 161 -8.47 8.96 7.36
N ASN A 162 -9.45 9.57 6.70
CA ASN A 162 -10.32 8.93 5.72
C ASN A 162 -9.56 8.13 4.66
N ALA A 163 -10.18 7.04 4.24
CA ALA A 163 -9.82 6.27 3.05
C ALA A 163 -11.01 6.26 2.09
N TYR A 164 -10.74 6.12 0.79
CA TYR A 164 -11.75 5.97 -0.23
C TYR A 164 -11.51 4.68 -1.00
N ALA A 165 -12.53 3.83 -1.11
CA ALA A 165 -12.43 2.62 -1.91
C ALA A 165 -12.35 2.98 -3.40
N VAL A 166 -11.41 2.40 -4.13
CA VAL A 166 -11.21 2.63 -5.57
C VAL A 166 -11.74 1.42 -6.33
N GLN A 167 -12.68 1.64 -7.25
CA GLN A 167 -13.39 0.56 -7.94
C GLN A 167 -12.95 0.37 -9.39
N THR A 168 -12.35 1.40 -9.99
CA THR A 168 -11.99 1.40 -11.40
C THR A 168 -10.53 1.75 -11.65
N MET A 169 -9.99 1.30 -12.78
CA MET A 169 -8.64 1.70 -13.21
C MET A 169 -8.54 3.21 -13.40
N GLN A 170 -9.58 3.85 -13.91
CA GLN A 170 -9.60 5.30 -14.08
C GLN A 170 -9.59 6.03 -12.74
N GLY A 171 -10.31 5.51 -11.73
CA GLY A 171 -10.25 5.99 -10.35
C GLY A 171 -8.85 5.88 -9.77
N LEU A 172 -8.19 4.72 -9.95
CA LEU A 172 -6.85 4.47 -9.47
C LEU A 172 -5.82 5.45 -10.10
N LYS A 173 -5.87 5.62 -11.42
CA LYS A 173 -5.01 6.57 -12.15
C LYS A 173 -5.25 8.00 -11.72
N THR A 174 -6.52 8.40 -11.60
CA THR A 174 -6.90 9.75 -11.15
C THR A 174 -6.37 10.01 -9.75
N ALA A 175 -6.62 9.11 -8.79
CA ALA A 175 -6.16 9.25 -7.42
C ALA A 175 -4.62 9.34 -7.33
N GLY A 176 -3.90 8.50 -8.07
CA GLY A 176 -2.44 8.53 -8.14
C GLY A 176 -1.90 9.84 -8.75
N ALA A 177 -2.51 10.30 -9.85
CA ALA A 177 -2.13 11.54 -10.49
C ALA A 177 -2.44 12.78 -9.61
N ALA A 178 -3.54 12.74 -8.86
CA ALA A 178 -3.93 13.78 -7.90
C ALA A 178 -3.10 13.76 -6.60
N GLY A 179 -2.19 12.79 -6.43
CA GLY A 179 -1.25 12.75 -5.30
C GLY A 179 -1.78 12.08 -4.04
N PHE A 180 -2.83 11.27 -4.12
CA PHE A 180 -3.23 10.38 -3.04
C PHE A 180 -2.17 9.29 -2.83
N MET A 181 -2.01 8.81 -1.59
CA MET A 181 -1.34 7.54 -1.35
C MET A 181 -2.29 6.42 -1.71
N LEU A 182 -1.82 5.46 -2.48
CA LEU A 182 -2.65 4.33 -2.88
C LEU A 182 -2.26 3.10 -2.07
N ILE A 183 -3.25 2.30 -1.71
CA ILE A 183 -3.05 0.95 -1.19
C ILE A 183 -3.71 0.01 -2.17
N VAL A 184 -2.94 -0.94 -2.67
CA VAL A 184 -3.38 -1.84 -3.73
C VAL A 184 -3.06 -3.29 -3.37
N ALA A 185 -3.97 -4.20 -3.69
CA ALA A 185 -3.72 -5.62 -3.63
C ALA A 185 -3.35 -6.13 -5.03
N ILE A 186 -2.28 -6.89 -5.10
CA ILE A 186 -1.67 -7.39 -6.33
C ILE A 186 -1.44 -8.90 -6.24
N GLN A 187 -1.33 -9.54 -7.39
CA GLN A 187 -0.86 -10.92 -7.45
C GLN A 187 0.67 -10.95 -7.57
N VAL A 188 1.30 -11.75 -6.74
CA VAL A 188 2.75 -12.00 -6.75
C VAL A 188 3.01 -13.46 -7.02
N GLY A 189 3.97 -13.74 -7.88
CA GLY A 189 4.39 -15.08 -8.25
C GLY A 189 5.85 -15.10 -8.71
N ARG A 190 6.20 -16.05 -9.56
CA ARG A 190 7.60 -16.29 -9.94
C ARG A 190 8.23 -15.20 -10.82
N THR A 191 7.42 -14.39 -11.51
CA THR A 191 7.93 -13.33 -12.39
C THR A 191 8.07 -12.00 -11.67
N TRP A 192 7.50 -11.89 -10.48
CA TRP A 192 7.45 -10.68 -9.68
C TRP A 192 8.83 -10.07 -9.41
N GLU A 193 9.82 -10.88 -9.11
CA GLU A 193 11.17 -10.43 -8.78
C GLU A 193 12.02 -10.07 -10.02
N ARG A 194 11.53 -10.41 -11.20
CA ARG A 194 12.22 -10.13 -12.46
C ARG A 194 11.89 -8.71 -12.91
N LEU A 195 12.71 -7.77 -12.46
CA LEU A 195 12.61 -6.42 -12.94
C LEU A 195 13.27 -6.28 -14.32
N ASP A 196 12.63 -5.51 -15.19
CA ASP A 196 13.29 -5.08 -16.42
C ASP A 196 14.35 -3.97 -16.12
N SER A 197 15.06 -3.51 -17.15
CA SER A 197 16.09 -2.48 -17.02
C SER A 197 15.57 -1.14 -16.50
N ARG A 198 14.26 -0.93 -16.48
CA ARG A 198 13.59 0.27 -15.96
C ARG A 198 13.14 0.11 -14.50
N GLY A 199 13.24 -1.09 -13.93
CA GLY A 199 12.73 -1.41 -12.60
C GLY A 199 11.24 -1.78 -12.56
N VAL A 200 10.65 -2.12 -13.72
CA VAL A 200 9.27 -2.59 -13.82
C VAL A 200 9.23 -4.08 -13.58
N SER A 201 8.32 -4.52 -12.68
CA SER A 201 8.11 -5.92 -12.37
C SER A 201 7.42 -6.67 -13.51
N GLY A 202 7.63 -7.98 -13.57
CA GLY A 202 6.82 -8.87 -14.40
C GLY A 202 5.40 -9.01 -13.86
N VAL A 203 4.44 -9.18 -14.76
CA VAL A 203 3.04 -9.42 -14.41
C VAL A 203 2.82 -10.90 -14.17
N ASP A 204 2.35 -11.25 -12.96
CA ASP A 204 1.96 -12.62 -12.62
C ASP A 204 0.44 -12.80 -12.70
N SER A 205 0.00 -13.99 -13.10
CA SER A 205 -1.41 -14.37 -13.20
C SER A 205 -1.84 -15.41 -12.15
N GLY A 206 -0.95 -15.77 -11.25
CA GLY A 206 -1.18 -16.77 -10.19
C GLY A 206 -0.16 -16.61 -9.08
N GLY A 207 -0.41 -17.24 -7.95
CA GLY A 207 0.42 -17.10 -6.74
C GLY A 207 -0.35 -16.47 -5.59
N GLY A 208 0.35 -15.77 -4.72
CA GLY A 208 -0.25 -15.12 -3.56
C GLY A 208 -0.74 -13.71 -3.83
N ASN A 209 -1.64 -13.25 -2.98
CA ASN A 209 -2.08 -11.87 -2.97
C ASN A 209 -1.22 -11.08 -1.98
N HIS A 210 -0.70 -9.95 -2.41
CA HIS A 210 0.13 -9.05 -1.62
C HIS A 210 -0.45 -7.64 -1.61
N ALA A 211 -0.43 -6.97 -0.48
CA ALA A 211 -0.84 -5.57 -0.38
C ALA A 211 0.40 -4.67 -0.30
N VAL A 212 0.40 -3.59 -1.06
CA VAL A 212 1.48 -2.61 -1.11
C VAL A 212 0.96 -1.18 -1.09
N CYS A 213 1.78 -0.27 -0.59
CA CYS A 213 1.53 1.17 -0.70
C CYS A 213 2.20 1.69 -1.96
N CYS A 214 1.44 2.28 -2.89
CA CYS A 214 2.00 3.03 -4.00
C CYS A 214 1.93 4.52 -3.66
N ASP A 215 3.08 5.15 -3.61
CA ASP A 215 3.23 6.54 -3.14
C ASP A 215 3.40 7.56 -4.28
N ASP A 216 3.49 7.08 -5.51
CA ASP A 216 3.48 7.90 -6.72
C ASP A 216 2.84 7.16 -7.90
N TYR A 217 2.25 7.92 -8.83
CA TYR A 217 1.96 7.51 -10.20
C TYR A 217 2.70 8.47 -11.13
N LEU A 218 3.64 7.99 -11.91
CA LEU A 218 4.61 8.83 -12.62
C LEU A 218 4.91 8.31 -14.03
N LEU A 219 5.61 9.11 -14.84
CA LEU A 219 6.15 8.68 -16.13
C LEU A 219 7.62 8.30 -16.00
N LEU A 220 7.97 7.14 -16.55
CA LEU A 220 9.35 6.77 -16.78
C LEU A 220 9.97 7.63 -17.90
N PRO A 221 11.30 7.64 -18.07
CA PRO A 221 11.96 8.44 -19.11
C PRO A 221 11.48 8.15 -20.53
N ASP A 222 11.00 6.93 -20.81
CA ASP A 222 10.44 6.53 -22.10
C ASP A 222 8.95 6.92 -22.27
N GLY A 223 8.36 7.60 -21.27
CA GLY A 223 6.96 8.01 -21.26
C GLY A 223 5.99 6.96 -20.77
N THR A 224 6.45 5.78 -20.32
CA THR A 224 5.60 4.72 -19.75
C THR A 224 5.03 5.17 -18.40
N PRO A 225 3.71 5.19 -18.20
CA PRO A 225 3.12 5.47 -16.89
C PRO A 225 3.25 4.26 -15.96
N VAL A 226 3.69 4.52 -14.72
CA VAL A 226 3.89 3.48 -13.70
C VAL A 226 3.48 3.97 -12.31
N PHE A 227 3.06 3.03 -11.47
CA PHE A 227 2.89 3.23 -10.05
C PHE A 227 4.18 2.85 -9.31
N ASP A 228 4.69 3.75 -8.49
CA ASP A 228 5.89 3.52 -7.67
C ASP A 228 5.49 2.97 -6.31
N CYS A 229 5.67 1.67 -6.13
CA CYS A 229 5.13 0.93 -4.99
C CYS A 229 6.21 0.46 -4.02
N VAL A 230 5.94 0.61 -2.72
CA VAL A 230 6.77 0.11 -1.62
C VAL A 230 6.36 -1.32 -1.31
N MET A 231 7.33 -2.24 -1.34
CA MET A 231 7.05 -3.67 -1.29
C MET A 231 6.97 -4.26 0.11
N ASP A 232 7.31 -3.49 1.14
CA ASP A 232 7.33 -3.91 2.54
C ASP A 232 8.32 -5.06 2.87
N TRP A 233 9.27 -5.31 1.99
CA TRP A 233 10.30 -6.34 2.12
C TRP A 233 11.73 -5.79 2.30
N GLY A 234 11.82 -4.53 2.75
CA GLY A 234 13.09 -3.86 3.00
C GLY A 234 13.75 -3.34 1.73
N THR A 235 14.87 -2.66 1.90
CA THR A 235 15.59 -1.96 0.81
C THR A 235 16.32 -2.88 -0.17
N SER A 236 16.51 -4.15 0.20
CA SER A 236 17.14 -5.14 -0.69
C SER A 236 16.23 -5.59 -1.83
N HIS A 237 14.91 -5.47 -1.67
CA HIS A 237 13.95 -5.86 -2.71
C HIS A 237 13.78 -4.76 -3.75
N GLY A 238 13.60 -5.15 -5.01
CA GLY A 238 13.34 -4.20 -6.10
C GLY A 238 14.48 -3.18 -6.29
N VAL A 239 14.10 -1.94 -6.61
CA VAL A 239 15.05 -0.80 -6.70
C VAL A 239 14.97 -0.02 -5.39
N ASN A 240 15.86 -0.32 -4.44
CA ASN A 240 15.90 0.28 -3.10
C ASN A 240 14.57 0.13 -2.33
N GLY A 241 13.98 -1.06 -2.35
CA GLY A 241 12.73 -1.39 -1.64
C GLY A 241 11.45 -1.01 -2.37
N LYS A 242 11.55 -0.55 -3.60
CA LYS A 242 10.42 -0.15 -4.44
C LYS A 242 10.42 -0.89 -5.77
N THR A 243 9.23 -1.02 -6.35
CA THR A 243 9.02 -1.66 -7.65
C THR A 243 8.02 -0.83 -8.45
N TYR A 244 8.29 -0.67 -9.73
CA TYR A 244 7.33 -0.06 -10.64
C TYR A 244 6.31 -1.07 -11.13
N LEU A 245 5.04 -0.71 -11.02
CA LEU A 245 3.91 -1.50 -11.50
C LEU A 245 3.19 -0.74 -12.60
N THR A 246 2.77 -1.46 -13.64
CA THR A 246 1.95 -0.92 -14.72
C THR A 246 0.47 -1.20 -14.47
N GLU A 247 -0.42 -0.60 -15.25
CA GLU A 247 -1.85 -0.89 -15.22
C GLU A 247 -2.17 -2.39 -15.40
N ALA A 248 -1.31 -3.13 -16.15
CA ALA A 248 -1.49 -4.56 -16.37
C ALA A 248 -1.46 -5.39 -15.08
N HIS A 249 -0.71 -4.95 -14.05
CA HIS A 249 -0.68 -5.63 -12.75
C HIS A 249 -2.02 -5.51 -12.02
N PHE A 250 -2.73 -4.40 -12.19
CA PHE A 250 -3.99 -4.13 -11.51
C PHE A 250 -5.21 -4.59 -12.30
N ALA A 251 -5.11 -4.72 -13.62
CA ALA A 251 -6.21 -5.15 -14.48
C ALA A 251 -6.79 -6.51 -14.07
N GLN A 252 -5.97 -7.38 -13.46
CA GLN A 252 -6.40 -8.69 -12.99
C GLN A 252 -7.02 -8.66 -11.59
N THR A 253 -6.75 -7.63 -10.81
CA THR A 253 -7.08 -7.56 -9.40
C THR A 253 -8.11 -6.47 -9.07
N ILE A 254 -8.18 -5.40 -9.85
CA ILE A 254 -9.18 -4.34 -9.63
C ILE A 254 -10.60 -4.90 -9.79
N GLY A 255 -11.47 -4.60 -8.83
CA GLY A 255 -12.81 -5.19 -8.75
C GLY A 255 -12.89 -6.59 -8.13
N ARG A 256 -11.73 -7.27 -7.89
CA ARG A 256 -11.65 -8.57 -7.20
C ARG A 256 -10.88 -8.48 -5.89
N HIS A 257 -10.09 -7.45 -5.72
CA HIS A 257 -9.31 -7.15 -4.54
C HIS A 257 -9.60 -5.72 -4.09
N GLN A 258 -9.16 -5.40 -2.88
CA GLN A 258 -9.40 -4.10 -2.28
C GLN A 258 -8.33 -3.10 -2.71
N PHE A 259 -8.79 -1.93 -3.16
CA PHE A 259 -7.95 -0.79 -3.54
C PHE A 259 -8.45 0.44 -2.80
N TYR A 260 -7.55 1.23 -2.22
CA TYR A 260 -7.90 2.43 -1.47
C TYR A 260 -7.01 3.60 -1.81
N ALA A 261 -7.60 4.80 -1.77
CA ALA A 261 -6.93 6.08 -1.89
C ALA A 261 -6.96 6.80 -0.55
N ILE A 262 -5.78 7.19 -0.04
CA ILE A 262 -5.61 7.91 1.23
C ILE A 262 -5.25 9.35 0.91
N PRO A 263 -6.04 10.36 1.34
CA PRO A 263 -5.77 11.74 1.03
C PRO A 263 -4.48 12.21 1.71
N THR A 264 -3.64 12.89 0.97
CA THR A 264 -2.57 13.72 1.51
C THR A 264 -3.14 15.13 1.66
N GLY A 265 -2.98 15.80 2.75
CA GLY A 265 -3.54 17.16 2.96
C GLY A 265 -3.11 18.21 1.93
N GLN A 266 -2.31 17.82 0.94
CA GLN A 266 -1.87 18.60 -0.22
C GLN A 266 -2.43 18.04 -1.54
N ALA A 267 -3.40 17.13 -1.50
CA ALA A 267 -4.10 16.77 -2.71
C ALA A 267 -4.75 18.04 -3.26
N GLY A 268 -3.99 18.76 -4.07
CA GLY A 268 -4.47 19.86 -4.89
C GLY A 268 -5.40 19.27 -5.94
N TYR A 269 -6.60 18.92 -5.49
CA TYR A 269 -7.66 18.54 -6.38
C TYR A 269 -8.16 19.82 -7.05
N SER A 270 -7.47 20.22 -8.10
CA SER A 270 -7.97 21.22 -9.05
C SER A 270 -8.16 20.48 -10.37
N PRO A 271 -9.42 20.32 -10.81
CA PRO A 271 -9.71 19.70 -12.11
C PRO A 271 -9.13 20.51 -13.25
#